data_f5ac2c5d29fb3ad8ab9a330aa75b41cc
#
_entry.id   f5ac2c5d29fb3ad8ab9a330aa75b41cc
#
_cell.length_a   1.000
_cell.length_b   1.000
_cell.length_c   1.000
_cell.angle_alpha   90.00
_cell.angle_beta   90.00
_cell.angle_gamma   90.00
#
_symmetry.space_group_name_H-M   'P 1'
#
loop_
_entity.id
_entity.type
_entity.pdbx_description
1 polymer ?
#
loop_
_entity_poly.entity_id
_entity_poly.type
_entity_poly.pdbx_seq_one_letter_code
_entity_poly.pdbx_strand_id
1 'polypeptide(L)'
;HDGRDYVPAALEQINNFLSDFRNGAKHPIDPATLDILFRLRAHFGGANTFEIISAYRSPETNAMLRAKGRDVARRSLHMEGKAIDARLRSVDTASLRDAAIALQLGGVGYYQASDFVHVDNGRVRTW
;
A
#
# COMPACT_ATOMS: atom_id res chain seq x y z
N HIS A 1 -10.84 -10.65 0.38
CA HIS A 1 -10.64 -11.22 1.72
C HIS A 1 -11.90 -11.97 2.16
N ASP A 2 -11.74 -13.20 2.52
CA ASP A 2 -12.84 -14.10 2.86
C ASP A 2 -12.69 -14.60 4.30
N GLY A 3 -13.09 -13.78 5.29
CA GLY A 3 -12.91 -14.09 6.69
C GLY A 3 -11.45 -14.18 7.11
N ARG A 4 -11.06 -15.31 7.70
CA ARG A 4 -9.69 -15.54 8.17
C ARG A 4 -8.78 -16.11 7.09
N ASP A 5 -9.36 -16.80 6.12
CA ASP A 5 -8.61 -17.47 5.07
C ASP A 5 -8.73 -16.67 3.78
N TYR A 6 -7.61 -16.58 3.08
CA TYR A 6 -7.56 -15.91 1.79
C TYR A 6 -7.79 -16.94 0.69
N VAL A 7 -8.67 -16.61 -0.27
CA VAL A 7 -8.91 -17.46 -1.44
C VAL A 7 -7.69 -17.36 -2.37
N PRO A 8 -6.96 -18.46 -2.65
CA PRO A 8 -5.73 -18.37 -3.43
C PRO A 8 -5.89 -17.73 -4.81
N ALA A 9 -6.98 -18.04 -5.53
CA ALA A 9 -7.24 -17.45 -6.84
C ALA A 9 -7.46 -15.93 -6.74
N ALA A 10 -8.15 -15.47 -5.70
CA ALA A 10 -8.37 -14.04 -5.48
C ALA A 10 -7.06 -13.33 -5.14
N LEU A 11 -6.19 -13.95 -4.34
CA LEU A 11 -4.86 -13.40 -4.04
C LEU A 11 -4.01 -13.29 -5.29
N GLU A 12 -4.05 -14.28 -6.18
CA GLU A 12 -3.31 -14.22 -7.43
C GLU A 12 -3.77 -13.06 -8.30
N GLN A 13 -5.07 -12.85 -8.43
CA GLN A 13 -5.62 -11.72 -9.17
C GLN A 13 -5.22 -10.39 -8.57
N ILE A 14 -5.24 -10.27 -7.25
CA ILE A 14 -4.80 -9.06 -6.55
C ILE A 14 -3.31 -8.83 -6.78
N ASN A 15 -2.48 -9.85 -6.69
CA ASN A 15 -1.04 -9.73 -6.93
C ASN A 15 -0.74 -9.27 -8.36
N ASN A 16 -1.48 -9.76 -9.34
CA ASN A 16 -1.34 -9.32 -10.74
C ASN A 16 -1.72 -7.85 -10.88
N PHE A 17 -2.81 -7.41 -10.24
CA PHE A 17 -3.26 -6.02 -10.27
C PHE A 17 -2.26 -5.09 -9.57
N LEU A 18 -1.65 -5.56 -8.47
CA LEU A 18 -0.71 -4.77 -7.67
C LEU A 18 0.75 -4.95 -8.09
N SER A 19 1.01 -5.54 -9.26
CA SER A 19 2.36 -5.70 -9.78
C SER A 19 3.02 -4.34 -10.03
N ASP A 20 4.35 -4.34 -10.18
CA ASP A 20 5.08 -3.12 -10.55
C ASP A 20 4.68 -2.70 -11.96
N PHE A 21 3.86 -1.67 -12.08
CA PHE A 21 3.33 -1.21 -13.37
C PHE A 21 4.42 -0.63 -14.29
N ARG A 22 5.60 -0.32 -13.77
CA ARG A 22 6.70 0.28 -14.54
C ARG A 22 7.44 -0.75 -15.39
N ASN A 23 7.57 -1.98 -14.87
CA ASN A 23 8.29 -3.03 -15.60
C ASN A 23 7.56 -4.38 -15.61
N GLY A 24 6.32 -4.42 -15.10
CA GLY A 24 5.51 -5.62 -15.07
C GLY A 24 5.96 -6.68 -14.07
N ALA A 25 6.97 -6.38 -13.25
CA ALA A 25 7.44 -7.33 -12.25
C ALA A 25 6.36 -7.62 -11.22
N LYS A 26 6.29 -8.86 -10.78
CA LYS A 26 5.29 -9.34 -9.84
C LYS A 26 5.95 -9.90 -8.59
N HIS A 27 5.29 -9.71 -7.47
CA HIS A 27 5.69 -10.28 -6.18
C HIS A 27 4.42 -10.49 -5.36
N PRO A 28 4.30 -11.59 -4.63
CA PRO A 28 3.14 -11.75 -3.76
C PRO A 28 3.02 -10.59 -2.78
N ILE A 29 1.82 -10.03 -2.68
CA ILE A 29 1.52 -9.00 -1.67
C ILE A 29 1.24 -9.72 -0.36
N ASP A 30 1.88 -9.27 0.71
CA ASP A 30 1.67 -9.84 2.03
C ASP A 30 0.18 -9.68 2.43
N PRO A 31 -0.52 -10.76 2.78
CA PRO A 31 -1.92 -10.66 3.20
C PRO A 31 -2.13 -9.68 4.36
N ALA A 32 -1.16 -9.51 5.24
CA ALA A 32 -1.24 -8.53 6.32
C ALA A 32 -1.32 -7.10 5.78
N THR A 33 -0.66 -6.80 4.66
CA THR A 33 -0.76 -5.50 3.99
C THR A 33 -2.17 -5.29 3.43
N LEU A 34 -2.73 -6.31 2.78
CA LEU A 34 -4.10 -6.25 2.26
C LEU A 34 -5.11 -6.07 3.39
N ASP A 35 -4.89 -6.72 4.53
CA ASP A 35 -5.78 -6.60 5.69
C ASP A 35 -5.86 -5.16 6.19
N ILE A 36 -4.76 -4.42 6.15
CA ILE A 36 -4.76 -3.00 6.50
C ILE A 36 -5.74 -2.23 5.59
N LEU A 37 -5.67 -2.47 4.29
CA LEU A 37 -6.57 -1.81 3.34
C LEU A 37 -8.04 -2.16 3.60
N PHE A 38 -8.34 -3.43 3.85
CA PHE A 38 -9.71 -3.85 4.16
C PHE A 38 -10.24 -3.20 5.43
N ARG A 39 -9.41 -3.09 6.46
CA ARG A 39 -9.78 -2.43 7.72
C ARG A 39 -10.04 -0.94 7.51
N LEU A 40 -9.20 -0.26 6.72
CA LEU A 40 -9.40 1.15 6.38
C LEU A 40 -10.69 1.35 5.61
N ARG A 41 -10.94 0.51 4.61
CA ARG A 41 -12.17 0.59 3.82
C ARG A 41 -13.41 0.41 4.70
N ALA A 42 -13.38 -0.57 5.60
CA ALA A 42 -14.47 -0.83 6.52
C ALA A 42 -14.72 0.35 7.46
N HIS A 43 -13.66 1.02 7.92
CA HIS A 43 -13.76 2.20 8.78
C HIS A 43 -14.55 3.32 8.11
N PHE A 44 -14.42 3.49 6.80
CA PHE A 44 -15.10 4.52 6.01
C PHE A 44 -16.38 4.02 5.33
N GLY A 45 -16.98 2.94 5.80
CA GLY A 45 -18.28 2.47 5.35
C GLY A 45 -18.29 1.34 4.32
N GLY A 46 -17.13 0.87 3.89
CA GLY A 46 -17.01 -0.33 3.06
C GLY A 46 -17.34 -0.18 1.58
N ALA A 47 -17.91 0.95 1.14
CA ALA A 47 -18.32 1.15 -0.24
C ALA A 47 -17.33 1.97 -1.08
N ASN A 48 -16.27 2.46 -0.46
CA ASN A 48 -15.28 3.31 -1.12
C ASN A 48 -14.29 2.48 -1.94
N THR A 49 -13.75 3.08 -2.98
CA THR A 49 -12.79 2.46 -3.88
C THR A 49 -11.41 3.05 -3.66
N PHE A 50 -10.41 2.19 -3.46
CA PHE A 50 -9.02 2.62 -3.41
C PHE A 50 -8.51 2.94 -4.80
N GLU A 51 -7.75 4.02 -4.91
CA GLU A 51 -6.89 4.32 -6.04
C GLU A 51 -5.47 3.98 -5.64
N ILE A 52 -4.89 2.97 -6.29
CA ILE A 52 -3.54 2.49 -5.96
C ILE A 52 -2.53 3.32 -6.74
N ILE A 53 -1.65 4.00 -6.00
CA ILE A 53 -0.58 4.82 -6.59
C ILE A 53 0.65 3.96 -6.83
N SER A 54 0.99 3.10 -5.87
CA SER A 54 2.11 2.17 -5.98
C SER A 54 1.90 1.02 -5.01
N ALA A 55 2.23 -0.19 -5.43
CA ALA A 55 2.17 -1.37 -4.57
C ALA A 55 3.52 -2.08 -4.62
N TYR A 56 3.64 -3.21 -5.34
CA TYR A 56 4.95 -3.82 -5.50
C TYR A 56 5.87 -2.92 -6.32
N ARG A 57 7.12 -2.84 -5.88
CA ARG A 57 8.18 -2.12 -6.60
C ARG A 57 9.38 -3.04 -6.69
N SER A 58 9.84 -3.31 -7.93
CA SER A 58 11.03 -4.13 -8.14
C SER A 58 12.29 -3.42 -7.65
N PRO A 59 13.37 -4.17 -7.33
CA PRO A 59 14.64 -3.56 -6.97
C PRO A 59 15.16 -2.59 -8.05
N GLU A 60 14.98 -2.92 -9.32
CA GLU A 60 15.39 -2.09 -10.44
C GLU A 60 14.64 -0.76 -10.47
N THR A 61 13.32 -0.80 -10.33
CA THR A 61 12.50 0.42 -10.27
C THR A 61 12.87 1.28 -9.05
N ASN A 62 13.09 0.65 -7.89
CA ASN A 62 13.47 1.38 -6.68
C ASN A 62 14.80 2.10 -6.86
N ALA A 63 15.78 1.43 -7.44
CA ALA A 63 17.09 2.04 -7.72
C ALA A 63 16.95 3.20 -8.72
N MET A 64 16.15 3.06 -9.75
CA MET A 64 15.88 4.12 -10.73
C MET A 64 15.26 5.35 -10.07
N LEU A 65 14.28 5.17 -9.20
CA LEU A 65 13.63 6.27 -8.49
C LEU A 65 14.60 7.00 -7.56
N ARG A 66 15.46 6.27 -6.86
CA ARG A 66 16.51 6.89 -6.03
C ARG A 66 17.49 7.68 -6.86
N ALA A 67 17.91 7.14 -8.01
CA ALA A 67 18.83 7.82 -8.92
C ALA A 67 18.25 9.12 -9.46
N LYS A 68 16.92 9.22 -9.59
CA LYS A 68 16.23 10.44 -10.03
C LYS A 68 15.99 11.44 -8.90
N GLY A 69 16.57 11.21 -7.71
CA GLY A 69 16.41 12.10 -6.57
C GLY A 69 15.06 12.02 -5.89
N ARG A 70 14.29 10.98 -6.14
CA ARG A 70 13.01 10.76 -5.47
C ARG A 70 13.25 10.31 -4.02
N ASP A 71 12.33 10.72 -3.13
CA ASP A 71 12.39 10.33 -1.71
C ASP A 71 11.95 8.88 -1.57
N VAL A 72 12.89 7.97 -1.82
CA VAL A 72 12.67 6.52 -1.85
C VAL A 72 13.73 5.85 -1.00
N ALA A 73 13.31 5.01 -0.07
CA ALA A 73 14.21 4.25 0.77
C ALA A 73 15.01 3.24 -0.06
N ARG A 74 16.26 3.00 0.34
CA ARG A 74 17.13 2.01 -0.32
C ARG A 74 16.54 0.61 -0.25
N ARG A 75 15.94 0.25 0.91
CA ARG A 75 15.22 -1.01 1.12
C ARG A 75 13.77 -0.69 1.40
N SER A 76 13.03 -0.43 0.36
CA SER A 76 11.60 -0.13 0.48
C SER A 76 10.81 -1.40 0.76
N LEU A 77 9.83 -1.31 1.66
CA LEU A 77 8.88 -2.39 1.89
C LEU A 77 8.01 -2.67 0.66
N HIS A 78 7.91 -1.73 -0.28
CA HIS A 78 7.28 -1.99 -1.59
C HIS A 78 7.97 -3.14 -2.33
N MET A 79 9.29 -3.30 -2.18
CA MET A 79 10.04 -4.39 -2.83
C MET A 79 9.75 -5.75 -2.22
N GLU A 80 9.14 -5.79 -1.03
CA GLU A 80 8.79 -7.02 -0.33
C GLU A 80 7.30 -7.33 -0.41
N GLY A 81 6.52 -6.52 -1.13
CA GLY A 81 5.07 -6.65 -1.18
C GLY A 81 4.38 -6.30 0.13
N LYS A 82 5.04 -5.51 0.99
CA LYS A 82 4.56 -5.17 2.33
C LYS A 82 4.10 -3.73 2.48
N ALA A 83 4.08 -2.97 1.38
CA ALA A 83 3.70 -1.57 1.40
C ALA A 83 2.84 -1.23 0.19
N ILE A 84 1.90 -0.33 0.40
CA ILE A 84 1.01 0.19 -0.65
C ILE A 84 0.85 1.69 -0.44
N ASP A 85 1.00 2.46 -1.52
CA ASP A 85 0.66 3.88 -1.57
C ASP A 85 -0.70 4.01 -2.24
N ALA A 86 -1.64 4.64 -1.58
CA ALA A 86 -3.01 4.70 -2.07
C ALA A 86 -3.75 5.93 -1.54
N ARG A 87 -4.87 6.23 -2.19
CA ARG A 87 -5.88 7.12 -1.64
C ARG A 87 -7.23 6.46 -1.75
N LEU A 88 -8.15 6.87 -0.91
CA LEU A 88 -9.50 6.32 -0.89
C LEU A 88 -10.42 7.37 -1.51
N ARG A 89 -11.12 6.99 -2.59
CA ARG A 89 -12.05 7.88 -3.27
C ARG A 89 -13.12 8.33 -2.28
N SER A 90 -13.51 9.59 -2.32
CA SER A 90 -14.52 10.20 -1.45
C SER A 90 -14.09 10.40 0.01
N VAL A 91 -12.83 10.14 0.34
CA VAL A 91 -12.26 10.40 1.67
C VAL A 91 -11.01 11.25 1.48
N ASP A 92 -10.89 12.35 2.24
CA ASP A 92 -9.67 13.13 2.16
C ASP A 92 -8.49 12.35 2.75
N THR A 93 -7.29 12.59 2.19
CA THR A 93 -6.12 11.81 2.56
C THR A 93 -5.65 12.06 4.00
N ALA A 94 -5.94 13.22 4.57
CA ALA A 94 -5.63 13.49 5.97
C ALA A 94 -6.46 12.59 6.89
N SER A 95 -7.75 12.40 6.59
CA SER A 95 -8.61 11.49 7.34
C SER A 95 -8.17 10.04 7.18
N LEU A 96 -7.77 9.65 5.98
CA LEU A 96 -7.23 8.32 5.72
C LEU A 96 -5.95 8.07 6.53
N ARG A 97 -5.05 9.05 6.55
CA ARG A 97 -3.83 9.00 7.37
C ARG A 97 -4.16 8.78 8.84
N ASP A 98 -5.07 9.58 9.38
CA ASP A 98 -5.43 9.51 10.80
C ASP A 98 -6.02 8.14 11.17
N ALA A 99 -6.88 7.59 10.32
CA ALA A 99 -7.43 6.27 10.52
C ALA A 99 -6.34 5.18 10.46
N ALA A 100 -5.41 5.29 9.51
CA ALA A 100 -4.31 4.35 9.38
C ALA A 100 -3.39 4.38 10.61
N ILE A 101 -3.08 5.57 11.12
CA ILE A 101 -2.29 5.72 12.34
C ILE A 101 -3.00 5.07 13.52
N ALA A 102 -4.31 5.27 13.64
CA ALA A 102 -5.11 4.70 14.74
C ALA A 102 -5.12 3.18 14.76
N LEU A 103 -4.97 2.52 13.62
CA LEU A 103 -4.89 1.05 13.54
C LEU A 103 -3.63 0.49 14.19
N GLN A 104 -2.52 1.22 14.18
CA GLN A 104 -1.23 0.80 14.73
C GLN A 104 -0.76 -0.57 14.22
N LEU A 105 -0.97 -0.83 12.94
CA LEU A 105 -0.61 -2.10 12.29
C LEU A 105 0.71 -2.03 11.53
N GLY A 106 1.31 -0.85 11.40
CA GLY A 106 2.57 -0.67 10.70
C GLY A 106 2.90 0.79 10.46
N GLY A 107 3.74 1.05 9.46
CA GLY A 107 4.13 2.41 9.08
C GLY A 107 3.03 3.15 8.33
N VAL A 108 2.95 4.46 8.55
CA VAL A 108 2.02 5.35 7.84
C VAL A 108 2.79 6.60 7.43
N GLY A 109 2.82 6.87 6.12
CA GLY A 109 3.41 8.08 5.55
C GLY A 109 2.34 8.94 4.90
N TYR A 110 2.42 10.25 5.09
CA TYR A 110 1.49 11.19 4.49
C TYR A 110 2.19 12.06 3.47
N TYR A 111 1.75 11.97 2.22
CA TYR A 111 2.32 12.70 1.10
C TYR A 111 1.29 13.69 0.57
N GLN A 112 1.17 14.82 1.28
CA GLN A 112 0.13 15.83 1.03
C GLN A 112 0.18 16.37 -0.40
N ALA A 113 1.37 16.72 -0.89
CA ALA A 113 1.52 17.31 -2.23
C ALA A 113 1.09 16.36 -3.35
N SER A 114 1.30 15.05 -3.16
CA SER A 114 0.92 14.01 -4.13
C SER A 114 -0.44 13.39 -3.83
N ASP A 115 -1.06 13.77 -2.74
CA ASP A 115 -2.39 13.35 -2.31
C ASP A 115 -2.53 11.84 -2.17
N PHE A 116 -1.62 11.23 -1.40
CA PHE A 116 -1.76 9.81 -1.06
C PHE A 116 -1.17 9.50 0.31
N VAL A 117 -1.50 8.32 0.81
CA VAL A 117 -0.98 7.77 2.07
C VAL A 117 -0.24 6.48 1.77
N HIS A 118 0.95 6.34 2.34
CA HIS A 118 1.69 5.09 2.36
C HIS A 118 1.27 4.31 3.61
N VAL A 119 0.97 3.03 3.43
CA VAL A 119 0.75 2.10 4.54
C VAL A 119 1.61 0.86 4.33
N ASP A 120 2.14 0.33 5.42
CA ASP A 120 2.90 -0.92 5.39
C ASP A 120 2.67 -1.72 6.67
N ASN A 121 3.06 -2.99 6.65
CA ASN A 121 2.96 -3.87 7.81
C ASN A 121 4.30 -4.03 8.56
N GLY A 122 5.20 -3.11 8.37
CA GLY A 122 6.45 -3.07 9.10
C GLY A 122 6.28 -2.48 10.50
N ARG A 123 7.36 -1.93 11.02
CA ARG A 123 7.36 -1.30 12.33
C ARG A 123 6.36 -0.13 12.38
N VAL A 124 5.62 -0.01 13.48
CA VAL A 124 4.72 1.14 13.70
C VAL A 124 5.55 2.42 13.78
N ARG A 125 5.28 3.34 12.86
CA ARG A 125 5.96 4.63 12.74
C ARG A 125 5.16 5.53 11.81
N THR A 126 5.42 6.81 11.86
CA THR A 126 4.73 7.81 11.01
C THR A 126 5.73 8.81 10.45
N TRP A 127 5.40 9.34 9.26
CA TRP A 127 6.15 10.44 8.64
C TRP A 127 5.31 11.25 7.66
#